data_578c34d0516875ac555581c62531c3f6
#
_entry.id   578c34d0516875ac555581c62531c3f6
#
_cell.length_a   1.000
_cell.length_b   1.000
_cell.length_c   1.000
_cell.angle_alpha   90.00
_cell.angle_beta   90.00
_cell.angle_gamma   90.00
#
_symmetry.space_group_name_H-M   'P 1'
#
loop_
_entity.id
_entity.type
_entity.pdbx_description
1 polymer ?
#
loop_
_entity_poly.entity_id
_entity_poly.type
_entity_poly.pdbx_seq_one_letter_code
_entity_poly.pdbx_strand_id
1 'polypeptide(L)'
;MIRDRFAPSPTGNVHVGSLRTALYNYLFAKKNNGQFLLRLEDTDRTRYEEGAVENLLNALMVTGVVPDEGLFEEDGKIVQRGDCGPYIQSERVDIYKKYIDQ
;
A
#
# COMPACT_ATOMS: atom_id res chain seq x y z
N MET A 1 -19.76 3.79 1.07
CA MET A 1 -18.60 3.65 1.98
C MET A 1 -17.37 4.29 1.36
N ILE A 2 -16.67 5.09 2.13
CA ILE A 2 -15.41 5.69 1.67
C ILE A 2 -14.30 4.64 1.73
N ARG A 3 -13.55 4.54 0.64
CA ARG A 3 -12.38 3.67 0.54
C ARG A 3 -11.26 4.50 -0.08
N ASP A 4 -10.29 4.87 0.72
CA ASP A 4 -9.13 5.60 0.19
C ASP A 4 -7.87 4.73 0.21
N ARG A 5 -6.84 5.19 -0.46
CA ARG A 5 -5.66 4.38 -0.74
C ARG A 5 -4.39 5.19 -0.60
N PHE A 6 -3.41 4.54 0.02
CA PHE A 6 -2.02 4.97 -0.04
C PHE A 6 -1.27 4.02 -0.98
N ALA A 7 -0.64 4.54 -2.00
CA ALA A 7 -0.01 3.74 -3.06
C ALA A 7 1.47 4.10 -3.23
N PRO A 8 2.32 3.69 -2.29
CA PRO A 8 3.75 4.04 -2.33
C PRO A 8 4.53 3.19 -3.32
N SER A 9 5.66 3.73 -3.76
CA SER A 9 6.67 2.98 -4.52
C SER A 9 7.80 2.53 -3.58
N PRO A 10 8.39 1.34 -3.78
CA PRO A 10 9.47 0.83 -2.93
C PRO A 10 10.83 1.43 -3.33
N THR A 11 11.00 2.74 -3.19
CA THR A 11 12.10 3.49 -3.74
C THR A 11 13.06 4.05 -2.68
N GLY A 12 13.22 3.38 -1.58
CA GLY A 12 14.16 3.77 -0.54
C GLY A 12 13.50 3.94 0.82
N ASN A 13 14.15 4.71 1.69
CA ASN A 13 13.62 4.96 3.02
C ASN A 13 12.35 5.80 2.96
N VAL A 14 11.42 5.46 3.83
CA VAL A 14 10.17 6.19 3.94
C VAL A 14 10.45 7.61 4.39
N HIS A 15 9.95 8.56 3.61
CA HIS A 15 10.17 9.95 3.91
C HIS A 15 8.95 10.55 4.65
N VAL A 16 9.20 11.60 5.41
CA VAL A 16 8.16 12.25 6.23
C VAL A 16 6.94 12.65 5.41
N GLY A 17 7.15 13.13 4.16
CA GLY A 17 6.04 13.50 3.28
C GLY A 17 5.14 12.33 2.92
N SER A 18 5.72 11.16 2.70
CA SER A 18 4.94 9.92 2.42
C SER A 18 4.14 9.48 3.64
N LEU A 19 4.75 9.52 4.83
CA LEU A 19 4.05 9.21 6.08
C LEU A 19 2.90 10.19 6.34
N ARG A 20 3.10 11.46 6.04
CA ARG A 20 2.07 12.48 6.18
C ARG A 20 0.87 12.17 5.28
N THR A 21 1.13 11.81 4.03
CA THR A 21 0.08 11.44 3.07
C THR A 21 -0.69 10.21 3.56
N ALA A 22 0.01 9.20 4.03
CA ALA A 22 -0.61 8.00 4.59
C ALA A 22 -1.48 8.33 5.80
N LEU A 23 -0.98 9.18 6.69
CA LEU A 23 -1.72 9.58 7.88
C LEU A 23 -3.01 10.33 7.53
N TYR A 24 -2.99 11.25 6.58
CA TYR A 24 -4.18 11.98 6.16
C TYR A 24 -5.23 11.05 5.56
N ASN A 25 -4.82 10.13 4.70
CA ASN A 25 -5.74 9.14 4.13
C ASN A 25 -6.34 8.23 5.21
N TYR A 26 -5.52 7.79 6.14
CA TYR A 26 -5.95 6.97 7.26
C TYR A 26 -6.99 7.70 8.13
N LEU A 27 -6.69 8.93 8.52
CA LEU A 27 -7.59 9.72 9.37
C LEU A 27 -8.91 10.04 8.66
N PHE A 28 -8.85 10.35 7.36
CA PHE A 28 -10.04 10.61 6.56
C PHE A 28 -10.93 9.36 6.50
N ALA A 29 -10.36 8.20 6.24
CA ALA A 29 -11.10 6.94 6.20
C ALA A 29 -11.76 6.66 7.56
N LYS A 30 -11.01 6.79 8.65
CA LYS A 30 -11.52 6.50 9.99
C LYS A 30 -12.60 7.48 10.42
N LYS A 31 -12.46 8.75 10.10
CA LYS A 31 -13.47 9.78 10.41
C LYS A 31 -14.82 9.47 9.74
N ASN A 32 -14.78 8.87 8.56
CA ASN A 32 -15.97 8.57 7.77
C ASN A 32 -16.41 7.11 7.86
N ASN A 33 -15.88 6.35 8.82
CA ASN A 33 -16.15 4.91 8.98
C ASN A 33 -15.87 4.11 7.70
N GLY A 34 -14.87 4.55 6.94
CA GLY A 34 -14.47 3.92 5.70
C GLY A 34 -13.30 2.96 5.88
N GLN A 35 -12.66 2.63 4.78
CA GLN A 35 -11.51 1.73 4.75
C GLN A 35 -10.29 2.41 4.17
N PHE A 36 -9.15 2.15 4.79
CA PHE A 36 -7.84 2.61 4.33
C PHE A 36 -7.09 1.41 3.73
N LEU A 37 -6.69 1.55 2.45
CA LEU A 37 -6.03 0.49 1.71
C LEU A 37 -4.56 0.84 1.47
N LEU A 38 -3.71 -0.17 1.50
CA LEU A 38 -2.31 -0.03 1.13
C LEU A 38 -2.02 -0.87 -0.11
N ARG A 39 -1.62 -0.21 -1.20
CA ARG A 39 -1.24 -0.90 -2.44
C ARG A 39 0.17 -0.45 -2.86
N LEU A 40 1.04 -1.41 -3.09
CA LEU A 40 2.41 -1.14 -3.51
C LEU A 40 2.47 -0.90 -5.02
N GLU A 41 3.10 0.19 -5.43
CA GLU A 41 3.35 0.49 -6.84
C GLU A 41 4.82 0.23 -7.15
N ASP A 42 5.12 -0.96 -7.64
CA ASP A 42 6.47 -1.49 -7.82
C ASP A 42 6.90 -1.63 -9.29
N THR A 43 6.26 -0.90 -10.20
CA THR A 43 6.54 -1.05 -11.64
C THR A 43 7.82 -0.35 -12.09
N ASP A 44 8.32 0.62 -11.33
CA ASP A 44 9.60 1.28 -11.62
C ASP A 44 10.75 0.49 -10.97
N ARG A 45 11.25 -0.51 -11.68
CA ARG A 45 12.30 -1.40 -11.18
C ARG A 45 13.66 -0.71 -11.06
N THR A 46 13.88 0.38 -11.78
CA THR A 46 15.15 1.10 -11.71
C THR A 46 15.32 1.84 -10.38
N ARG A 47 14.20 2.11 -9.70
CA ARG A 47 14.19 2.81 -8.41
C ARG A 47 13.87 1.87 -7.25
N TYR A 48 13.69 0.58 -7.51
CA TYR A 48 13.38 -0.41 -6.48
C TYR A 48 14.59 -0.62 -5.55
N GLU A 49 14.36 -0.56 -4.25
CA GLU A 49 15.39 -0.85 -3.24
C GLU A 49 14.96 -2.04 -2.38
N GLU A 50 15.90 -2.95 -2.16
CA GLU A 50 15.67 -4.11 -1.31
C GLU A 50 15.40 -3.66 0.13
N GLY A 51 14.40 -4.26 0.75
CA GLY A 51 14.01 -3.92 2.13
C GLY A 51 13.12 -2.69 2.25
N ALA A 52 12.85 -1.98 1.15
CA ALA A 52 12.03 -0.76 1.19
C ALA A 52 10.59 -1.05 1.62
N VAL A 53 10.02 -2.18 1.19
CA VAL A 53 8.65 -2.57 1.56
C VAL A 53 8.55 -2.85 3.06
N GLU A 54 9.50 -3.59 3.60
CA GLU A 54 9.55 -3.91 5.02
C GLU A 54 9.72 -2.64 5.87
N ASN A 55 10.57 -1.72 5.44
CA ASN A 55 10.76 -0.43 6.11
C ASN A 55 9.48 0.39 6.12
N LEU A 56 8.77 0.41 4.99
CA LEU A 56 7.49 1.11 4.88
C LEU A 56 6.45 0.52 5.84
N LEU A 57 6.27 -0.79 5.83
CA LEU A 57 5.30 -1.46 6.69
C LEU A 57 5.62 -1.24 8.16
N ASN A 58 6.90 -1.32 8.53
CA ASN A 58 7.33 -1.05 9.89
C ASN A 58 7.06 0.39 10.31
N ALA A 59 7.34 1.36 9.44
CA ALA A 59 7.08 2.77 9.72
C ALA A 59 5.58 3.04 9.93
N LEU A 60 4.73 2.44 9.11
CA LEU A 60 3.28 2.56 9.28
C LEU A 60 2.81 1.94 10.59
N MET A 61 3.33 0.78 10.94
CA MET A 61 2.99 0.10 12.19
C MET A 61 3.39 0.93 13.41
N VAL A 62 4.61 1.47 13.42
CA VAL A 62 5.13 2.27 14.54
C VAL A 62 4.31 3.56 14.72
N THR A 63 3.84 4.15 13.64
CA THR A 63 3.02 5.37 13.69
C THR A 63 1.53 5.09 13.93
N GLY A 64 1.12 3.82 13.98
CA GLY A 64 -0.27 3.45 14.20
C GLY A 64 -1.18 3.57 12.98
N VAL A 65 -0.61 3.80 11.80
CA VAL A 65 -1.35 3.90 10.55
C VAL A 65 -1.48 2.49 9.94
N VAL A 66 -2.51 1.76 10.35
CA VAL A 66 -2.70 0.35 9.98
C VAL A 66 -3.78 0.24 8.90
N PRO A 67 -3.47 -0.32 7.72
CA PRO A 67 -4.49 -0.47 6.68
C PRO A 67 -5.53 -1.53 7.04
N ASP A 68 -6.72 -1.38 6.48
CA ASP A 68 -7.81 -2.37 6.58
C ASP A 68 -7.65 -3.46 5.52
N GLU A 69 -7.10 -3.11 4.36
CA GLU A 69 -6.79 -4.05 3.27
C GLU A 69 -5.45 -3.71 2.66
N GLY A 70 -4.87 -4.66 1.98
CA GLY A 70 -3.64 -4.48 1.22
C GLY A 70 -2.49 -5.26 1.80
N LEU A 71 -1.35 -4.60 1.96
CA LEU A 71 -0.12 -5.26 2.43
C LEU A 71 0.01 -5.20 3.95
N PHE A 72 0.43 -6.32 4.51
CA PHE A 72 0.73 -6.46 5.94
C PHE A 72 2.03 -7.24 6.10
N GLU A 73 2.70 -7.05 7.23
CA GLU A 73 3.82 -7.88 7.63
C GLU A 73 3.35 -8.85 8.71
N GLU A 74 3.59 -10.14 8.52
CA GLU A 74 3.23 -11.19 9.46
C GLU A 74 4.37 -12.17 9.55
N ASP A 75 4.94 -12.32 10.75
CA ASP A 75 6.08 -13.24 11.03
C ASP A 75 7.27 -13.02 10.09
N GLY A 76 7.59 -11.77 9.79
CA GLY A 76 8.68 -11.41 8.90
C GLY A 76 8.38 -11.59 7.42
N LYS A 77 7.13 -11.92 7.07
CA LYS A 77 6.70 -12.10 5.68
C LYS A 77 5.67 -11.06 5.30
N ILE A 78 5.71 -10.63 4.05
CA ILE A 78 4.71 -9.72 3.50
C ILE A 78 3.53 -10.53 3.01
N VAL A 79 2.34 -10.22 3.52
CA VAL A 79 1.09 -10.89 3.14
C VAL A 79 0.10 -9.87 2.59
N GLN A 80 -0.85 -10.33 1.79
CA GLN A 80 -1.91 -9.50 1.22
C GLN A 80 -3.25 -9.94 1.76
N ARG A 81 -4.08 -8.97 2.19
CA ARG A 81 -5.41 -9.24 2.74
C ARG A 81 -6.45 -8.33 2.12
N GLY A 82 -7.60 -8.87 1.79
CA GLY A 82 -8.73 -8.14 1.23
C GLY A 82 -9.31 -8.83 0.00
N ASP A 83 -10.46 -8.34 -0.45
CA ASP A 83 -11.23 -8.98 -1.53
C ASP A 83 -10.91 -8.44 -2.93
N CYS A 84 -10.13 -7.39 -3.02
CA CYS A 84 -9.84 -6.69 -4.28
C CYS A 84 -8.38 -6.81 -4.72
N GLY A 85 -7.69 -7.86 -4.26
CA GLY A 85 -6.30 -8.11 -4.61
C GLY A 85 -6.08 -8.48 -6.07
N PRO A 86 -4.82 -8.63 -6.49
CA PRO A 86 -3.62 -8.38 -5.66
C PRO A 86 -3.37 -6.90 -5.39
N TYR A 87 -2.61 -6.61 -4.34
CA TYR A 87 -2.32 -5.23 -3.89
C TYR A 87 -0.87 -4.81 -4.19
N ILE A 88 -0.16 -5.58 -4.99
CA ILE A 88 1.14 -5.23 -5.56
C ILE A 88 0.91 -4.98 -7.05
N GLN A 89 1.25 -3.79 -7.51
CA GLN A 89 0.88 -3.36 -8.87
C GLN A 89 1.41 -4.29 -9.96
N SER A 90 2.65 -4.78 -9.84
CA SER A 90 3.22 -5.69 -10.83
C SER A 90 2.44 -7.00 -10.96
N GLU A 91 1.68 -7.39 -9.95
CA GLU A 91 0.85 -8.60 -9.96
C GLU A 91 -0.52 -8.36 -10.59
N ARG A 92 -0.83 -7.12 -10.99
CA ARG A 92 -2.14 -6.75 -11.55
C ARG A 92 -2.13 -6.60 -13.08
N VAL A 93 -1.05 -6.93 -13.73
CA VAL A 93 -0.89 -6.73 -15.19
C VAL A 93 -2.00 -7.43 -15.97
N ASP A 94 -2.35 -8.65 -15.60
CA ASP A 94 -3.40 -9.41 -16.30
C ASP A 94 -4.78 -8.76 -16.13
N ILE A 95 -5.04 -8.18 -14.95
CA ILE A 95 -6.28 -7.45 -14.70
C ILE A 95 -6.35 -6.21 -15.59
N TYR A 96 -5.28 -5.44 -15.67
CA TYR A 96 -5.22 -4.23 -16.50
C TYR A 96 -5.41 -4.56 -17.97
N LYS A 97 -4.77 -5.63 -18.42
CA LYS A 97 -4.89 -6.10 -19.80
C LYS A 97 -6.34 -6.43 -20.17
N LYS A 98 -7.04 -7.11 -19.27
CA LYS A 98 -8.45 -7.45 -19.44
C LYS A 98 -9.31 -6.20 -19.67
N TYR A 99 -9.08 -5.12 -18.91
CA TYR A 99 -9.85 -3.88 -19.06
C TYR A 99 -9.44 -3.09 -20.31
N ILE A 100 -8.19 -3.13 -20.70
CA ILE A 100 -7.71 -2.46 -21.91
C ILE A 100 -8.34 -3.09 -23.16
N ASP A 101 -8.48 -4.41 -23.18
CA ASP A 101 -9.04 -5.15 -24.33
C ASP A 101 -10.56 -5.01 -24.47
N GLN A 102 -11.20 -4.36 -23.51
CA GLN A 102 -12.62 -4.02 -23.61
C GLN A 102 -12.81 -2.68 -24.29
#